data_3039d019977ddebcc964ed06f2413188
#
_entry.id   3039d019977ddebcc964ed06f2413188
#
_cell.length_a   1.000
_cell.length_b   1.000
_cell.length_c   1.000
_cell.angle_alpha   90.00
_cell.angle_beta   90.00
_cell.angle_gamma   90.00
#
_symmetry.space_group_name_H-M   'P 1'
#
loop_
_entity.id
_entity.type
_entity.pdbx_description
1 polymer ?
#
loop_
_entity_poly.entity_id
_entity_poly.type
_entity_poly.pdbx_seq_one_letter_code
_entity_poly.pdbx_strand_id
1 'polypeptide(L)'
;LATIAGDGAMAARREKRIEKAVKAMRDHMWDARAGTFLAVQRDSLEKIPVATIGSWIPLVAGVPTHAMAKRMAEVLASPAWQTPLPIPTVDRTDKRWRSGAFWRGDVWPPTNYQIASGLAAYGHDDLAAGICDKTIANAIAQGISEHYDSVSGQPLGVKDYCMSCTLVTMM
;
A
#
# COMPACT_ATOMS: atom_id res chain seq x y z
N LEU A 1 -11.33 4.05 -19.93
CA LEU A 1 -10.91 4.73 -21.19
C LEU A 1 -11.50 4.05 -22.43
N ALA A 2 -11.31 2.72 -22.63
CA ALA A 2 -11.87 2.01 -23.81
C ALA A 2 -13.40 2.15 -23.90
N THR A 3 -14.10 2.06 -22.76
CA THR A 3 -15.55 2.28 -22.67
C THR A 3 -15.93 3.74 -23.02
N ILE A 4 -15.18 4.70 -22.51
CA ILE A 4 -15.39 6.12 -22.81
C ILE A 4 -15.12 6.42 -24.29
N ALA A 5 -14.14 5.74 -24.91
CA ALA A 5 -13.83 5.87 -26.33
C ALA A 5 -14.78 5.10 -27.25
N GLY A 6 -15.79 4.40 -26.71
CA GLY A 6 -16.76 3.63 -27.48
C GLY A 6 -16.23 2.31 -28.06
N ASP A 7 -15.02 1.88 -27.70
CA ASP A 7 -14.44 0.61 -28.15
C ASP A 7 -14.85 -0.56 -27.22
N GLY A 8 -16.05 -1.07 -27.44
CA GLY A 8 -16.60 -2.17 -26.65
C GLY A 8 -15.81 -3.47 -26.74
N ALA A 9 -15.20 -3.78 -27.90
CA ALA A 9 -14.40 -4.98 -28.06
C ALA A 9 -13.10 -4.91 -27.25
N MET A 10 -12.45 -3.76 -27.24
CA MET A 10 -11.26 -3.53 -26.41
C MET A 10 -11.62 -3.56 -24.92
N ALA A 11 -12.75 -2.94 -24.53
CA ALA A 11 -13.24 -2.95 -23.16
C ALA A 11 -13.41 -4.38 -22.65
N ALA A 12 -14.17 -5.22 -23.37
CA ALA A 12 -14.43 -6.61 -23.00
C ALA A 12 -13.14 -7.47 -22.93
N ARG A 13 -12.20 -7.26 -23.84
CA ARG A 13 -10.91 -7.96 -23.81
C ARG A 13 -10.06 -7.58 -22.58
N ARG A 14 -10.07 -6.30 -22.19
CA ARG A 14 -9.37 -5.81 -21.00
C ARG A 14 -10.02 -6.35 -19.73
N GLU A 15 -11.35 -6.37 -19.67
CA GLU A 15 -12.11 -6.90 -18.54
C GLU A 15 -11.76 -8.36 -18.25
N LYS A 16 -11.77 -9.22 -19.26
CA LYS A 16 -11.34 -10.63 -19.14
C LYS A 16 -9.88 -10.76 -18.65
N ARG A 17 -8.99 -9.86 -19.05
CA ARG A 17 -7.60 -9.85 -18.58
C ARG A 17 -7.50 -9.44 -17.10
N ILE A 18 -8.29 -8.46 -16.69
CA ILE A 18 -8.36 -8.02 -15.28
C ILE A 18 -8.91 -9.16 -14.42
N GLU A 19 -10.02 -9.77 -14.80
CA GLU A 19 -10.59 -10.92 -14.09
C GLU A 19 -9.58 -12.06 -13.90
N LYS A 20 -8.87 -12.41 -14.97
CA LYS A 20 -7.82 -13.43 -14.92
C LYS A 20 -6.68 -13.03 -13.97
N ALA A 21 -6.24 -11.77 -14.00
CA ALA A 21 -5.18 -11.27 -13.12
C ALA A 21 -5.63 -11.26 -11.66
N VAL A 22 -6.83 -10.77 -11.36
CA VAL A 22 -7.42 -10.77 -10.02
C VAL A 22 -7.51 -12.18 -9.46
N LYS A 23 -8.02 -13.13 -10.28
CA LYS A 23 -8.09 -14.53 -9.88
C LYS A 23 -6.70 -15.10 -9.57
N ALA A 24 -5.72 -14.89 -10.44
CA ALA A 24 -4.37 -15.37 -10.23
C ALA A 24 -3.72 -14.79 -8.97
N MET A 25 -3.92 -13.50 -8.69
CA MET A 25 -3.42 -12.87 -7.47
C MET A 25 -4.06 -13.49 -6.22
N ARG A 26 -5.38 -13.72 -6.23
CA ARG A 26 -6.07 -14.36 -5.10
C ARG A 26 -5.61 -15.81 -4.90
N ASP A 27 -5.43 -16.57 -5.97
CA ASP A 27 -5.06 -17.98 -5.89
C ASP A 27 -3.61 -18.18 -5.44
N HIS A 28 -2.68 -17.33 -5.89
CA HIS A 28 -1.24 -17.58 -5.70
C HIS A 28 -0.58 -16.64 -4.67
N MET A 29 -1.04 -15.39 -4.57
CA MET A 29 -0.38 -14.38 -3.73
C MET A 29 -1.03 -14.20 -2.36
N TRP A 30 -2.34 -14.47 -2.22
CA TRP A 30 -3.00 -14.36 -0.92
C TRP A 30 -2.43 -15.34 0.09
N ASP A 31 -2.05 -14.84 1.25
CA ASP A 31 -1.59 -15.65 2.36
C ASP A 31 -2.48 -15.42 3.59
N ALA A 32 -3.28 -16.41 3.94
CA ALA A 32 -4.24 -16.31 5.04
C ALA A 32 -3.55 -16.15 6.41
N ARG A 33 -2.35 -16.69 6.58
CA ARG A 33 -1.58 -16.57 7.82
C ARG A 33 -1.01 -15.17 7.97
N ALA A 34 -0.42 -14.63 6.90
CA ALA A 34 0.07 -13.25 6.88
C ALA A 34 -1.09 -12.24 6.85
N GLY A 35 -2.29 -12.65 6.38
CA GLY A 35 -3.44 -11.78 6.23
C GLY A 35 -3.27 -10.73 5.14
N THR A 36 -2.44 -11.00 4.14
CA THR A 36 -2.15 -10.08 3.04
C THR A 36 -1.64 -10.83 1.80
N PHE A 37 -1.37 -10.09 0.74
CA PHE A 37 -0.78 -10.62 -0.49
C PHE A 37 0.75 -10.61 -0.38
N LEU A 38 1.36 -11.75 -0.61
CA LEU A 38 2.81 -11.88 -0.65
C LEU A 38 3.30 -11.97 -2.09
N ALA A 39 4.48 -11.42 -2.35
CA ALA A 39 5.15 -11.64 -3.62
C ALA A 39 5.43 -13.14 -3.82
N VAL A 40 5.42 -13.58 -5.06
CA VAL A 40 5.73 -14.97 -5.42
C VAL A 40 6.95 -15.01 -6.34
N GLN A 41 7.70 -16.08 -6.27
CA GLN A 41 8.76 -16.35 -7.23
C GLN A 41 8.15 -16.62 -8.61
N ARG A 42 8.79 -16.08 -9.64
CA ARG A 42 8.24 -16.09 -10.99
C ARG A 42 7.95 -17.48 -11.53
N ASP A 43 8.86 -18.41 -11.34
CA ASP A 43 8.81 -19.72 -11.98
C ASP A 43 8.16 -20.79 -11.10
N SER A 44 8.41 -20.76 -9.79
CA SER A 44 7.86 -21.74 -8.83
C SER A 44 6.51 -21.35 -8.25
N LEU A 45 6.13 -20.06 -8.32
CA LEU A 45 4.98 -19.45 -7.63
C LEU A 45 5.04 -19.60 -6.09
N GLU A 46 6.20 -19.96 -5.54
CA GLU A 46 6.41 -19.99 -4.10
C GLU A 46 6.35 -18.60 -3.51
N LYS A 47 5.60 -18.45 -2.42
CA LYS A 47 5.46 -17.17 -1.73
C LYS A 47 6.76 -16.78 -1.05
N ILE A 48 7.14 -15.53 -1.22
CA ILE A 48 8.25 -14.91 -0.48
C ILE A 48 7.68 -14.45 0.87
N PRO A 49 8.10 -15.04 2.00
CA PRO A 49 7.47 -14.83 3.31
C PRO A 49 7.88 -13.49 3.93
N VAL A 50 7.61 -12.40 3.21
CA VAL A 50 7.88 -11.02 3.63
C VAL A 50 6.73 -10.14 3.21
N ALA A 51 6.05 -9.56 4.18
CA ALA A 51 5.10 -8.49 3.90
C ALA A 51 5.85 -7.17 3.74
N THR A 52 5.60 -6.52 2.62
CA THR A 52 6.16 -5.21 2.27
C THR A 52 5.05 -4.25 1.93
N ILE A 53 5.38 -3.00 1.67
CA ILE A 53 4.40 -2.01 1.20
C ILE A 53 3.62 -2.50 -0.03
N GLY A 54 4.24 -3.25 -0.93
CA GLY A 54 3.60 -3.86 -2.10
C GLY A 54 2.49 -4.87 -1.75
N SER A 55 2.51 -5.43 -0.55
CA SER A 55 1.49 -6.36 -0.07
C SER A 55 0.11 -5.71 0.12
N TRP A 56 0.06 -4.37 0.22
CA TRP A 56 -1.15 -3.57 0.46
C TRP A 56 -1.72 -2.93 -0.81
N ILE A 57 -0.91 -2.79 -1.86
CA ILE A 57 -1.33 -2.19 -3.13
C ILE A 57 -2.54 -2.91 -3.78
N PRO A 58 -2.75 -4.23 -3.62
CA PRO A 58 -3.96 -4.88 -4.10
C PRO A 58 -5.27 -4.26 -3.60
N LEU A 59 -5.27 -3.54 -2.45
CA LEU A 59 -6.45 -2.82 -1.95
C LEU A 59 -6.94 -1.78 -2.94
N VAL A 60 -6.07 -0.88 -3.41
CA VAL A 60 -6.46 0.18 -4.35
C VAL A 60 -6.82 -0.38 -5.73
N ALA A 61 -6.31 -1.55 -6.07
CA ALA A 61 -6.63 -2.23 -7.32
C ALA A 61 -7.95 -3.04 -7.28
N GLY A 62 -8.65 -3.08 -6.14
CA GLY A 62 -9.90 -3.83 -5.97
C GLY A 62 -9.72 -5.36 -6.03
N VAL A 63 -8.51 -5.85 -5.77
CA VAL A 63 -8.20 -7.27 -5.85
C VAL A 63 -8.79 -8.08 -4.68
N PRO A 64 -8.72 -7.64 -3.40
CA PRO A 64 -9.24 -8.42 -2.28
C PRO A 64 -10.76 -8.62 -2.36
N THR A 65 -11.26 -9.70 -1.78
CA THR A 65 -12.66 -9.77 -1.36
C THR A 65 -12.87 -8.90 -0.11
N HIS A 66 -14.11 -8.58 0.25
CA HIS A 66 -14.37 -7.84 1.50
C HIS A 66 -13.78 -8.54 2.74
N ALA A 67 -13.86 -9.87 2.82
CA ALA A 67 -13.26 -10.63 3.92
C ALA A 67 -11.72 -10.52 3.94
N MET A 68 -11.08 -10.56 2.78
CA MET A 68 -9.63 -10.34 2.66
C MET A 68 -9.26 -8.91 3.05
N ALA A 69 -9.99 -7.91 2.55
CA ALA A 69 -9.73 -6.50 2.86
C ALA A 69 -9.88 -6.22 4.36
N LYS A 70 -10.91 -6.77 5.01
CA LYS A 70 -11.07 -6.70 6.47
C LYS A 70 -9.84 -7.27 7.19
N ARG A 71 -9.37 -8.46 6.77
CA ARG A 71 -8.18 -9.06 7.36
C ARG A 71 -6.92 -8.23 7.14
N MET A 72 -6.77 -7.64 5.95
CA MET A 72 -5.67 -6.72 5.64
C MET A 72 -5.72 -5.47 6.54
N ALA A 73 -6.90 -4.88 6.75
CA ALA A 73 -7.07 -3.74 7.64
C ALA A 73 -6.70 -4.08 9.10
N GLU A 74 -7.09 -5.24 9.60
CA GLU A 74 -6.71 -5.72 10.94
C GLU A 74 -5.18 -5.84 11.09
N VAL A 75 -4.49 -6.36 10.07
CA VAL A 75 -3.03 -6.48 10.08
C VAL A 75 -2.38 -5.10 10.01
N LEU A 76 -2.86 -4.21 9.13
CA LEU A 76 -2.35 -2.83 9.04
C LEU A 76 -2.55 -2.02 10.32
N ALA A 77 -3.63 -2.27 11.08
CA ALA A 77 -3.87 -1.64 12.36
C ALA A 77 -2.96 -2.17 13.49
N SER A 78 -2.19 -3.23 13.25
CA SER A 78 -1.31 -3.80 14.26
C SER A 78 -0.06 -2.94 14.52
N PRO A 79 0.60 -3.07 15.70
CA PRO A 79 1.83 -2.34 16.02
C PRO A 79 2.99 -2.58 15.03
N ALA A 80 2.94 -3.68 14.28
CA ALA A 80 3.94 -3.99 13.26
C ALA A 80 3.97 -2.96 12.11
N TRP A 81 2.80 -2.37 11.81
CA TRP A 81 2.61 -1.41 10.72
C TRP A 81 2.29 0.01 11.22
N GLN A 82 1.85 0.14 12.48
CA GLN A 82 1.56 1.43 13.12
C GLN A 82 2.80 1.97 13.85
N THR A 83 3.84 2.32 13.07
CA THR A 83 4.97 3.12 13.56
C THR A 83 4.51 4.53 13.94
N PRO A 84 5.30 5.35 14.65
CA PRO A 84 4.95 6.76 14.92
C PRO A 84 4.48 7.50 13.67
N LEU A 85 5.19 7.34 12.56
CA LEU A 85 4.69 7.70 11.22
C LEU A 85 4.37 6.38 10.46
N PRO A 86 3.08 6.03 10.24
CA PRO A 86 2.70 4.85 9.44
C PRO A 86 2.80 5.19 7.95
N ILE A 87 2.84 4.27 7.05
CA ILE A 87 3.03 2.82 7.07
C ILE A 87 4.46 2.57 6.60
N PRO A 88 5.29 1.83 7.34
CA PRO A 88 6.65 1.53 6.89
C PRO A 88 6.64 0.57 5.69
N THR A 89 7.70 0.64 4.89
CA THR A 89 7.83 -0.19 3.69
C THR A 89 8.01 -1.68 3.95
N VAL A 90 8.37 -2.05 5.17
CA VAL A 90 8.50 -3.45 5.65
C VAL A 90 7.95 -3.53 7.05
N ASP A 91 7.34 -4.65 7.41
CA ASP A 91 6.89 -4.98 8.76
C ASP A 91 8.01 -4.72 9.78
N ARG A 92 7.69 -3.92 10.82
CA ARG A 92 8.63 -3.55 11.87
C ARG A 92 9.19 -4.75 12.63
N THR A 93 8.49 -5.87 12.65
CA THR A 93 8.93 -7.10 13.31
C THR A 93 9.84 -7.96 12.43
N ASP A 94 9.94 -7.64 11.13
CA ASP A 94 10.84 -8.34 10.22
C ASP A 94 12.30 -7.99 10.49
N LYS A 95 13.18 -8.98 10.49
CA LYS A 95 14.61 -8.81 10.71
C LYS A 95 15.31 -7.88 9.71
N ARG A 96 14.68 -7.61 8.58
CA ARG A 96 15.18 -6.71 7.52
C ARG A 96 14.78 -5.26 7.72
N TRP A 97 13.78 -5.01 8.59
CA TRP A 97 13.37 -3.66 8.90
C TRP A 97 14.52 -2.85 9.51
N ARG A 98 14.66 -1.62 9.04
CA ARG A 98 15.60 -0.62 9.57
C ARG A 98 15.00 0.77 9.33
N SER A 99 14.89 1.55 10.39
CA SER A 99 14.55 2.98 10.30
C SER A 99 15.63 3.73 9.52
N GLY A 100 15.24 4.65 8.65
CA GLY A 100 16.17 5.42 7.80
C GLY A 100 16.84 4.62 6.68
N ALA A 101 16.30 3.45 6.32
CA ALA A 101 16.92 2.55 5.36
C ALA A 101 16.12 2.36 4.06
N PHE A 102 15.53 3.47 3.56
CA PHE A 102 14.85 3.51 2.25
C PHE A 102 13.69 2.49 2.18
N TRP A 103 13.74 1.50 1.27
CA TRP A 103 12.69 0.48 1.13
C TRP A 103 12.70 -0.60 2.21
N ARG A 104 13.38 -0.39 3.32
CA ARG A 104 13.42 -1.33 4.44
C ARG A 104 12.87 -0.78 5.75
N GLY A 105 12.08 0.28 5.70
CA GLY A 105 11.47 0.79 6.91
C GLY A 105 10.91 2.20 6.81
N ASP A 106 11.24 2.96 5.76
CA ASP A 106 10.79 4.34 5.63
C ASP A 106 9.36 4.43 5.10
N VAL A 107 8.77 5.60 5.27
CA VAL A 107 7.39 5.91 4.87
C VAL A 107 7.40 6.79 3.62
N TRP A 108 6.58 6.41 2.65
CA TRP A 108 6.44 7.11 1.38
C TRP A 108 5.02 7.67 1.22
N PRO A 109 4.84 8.99 1.13
CA PRO A 109 3.51 9.57 0.96
C PRO A 109 2.70 8.98 -0.20
N PRO A 110 3.27 8.71 -1.39
CA PRO A 110 2.52 8.10 -2.48
C PRO A 110 1.96 6.71 -2.15
N THR A 111 2.71 5.89 -1.41
CA THR A 111 2.23 4.57 -1.01
C THR A 111 1.17 4.64 0.07
N ASN A 112 1.30 5.58 1.01
CA ASN A 112 0.27 5.83 2.02
C ASN A 112 -1.04 6.29 1.37
N TYR A 113 -0.97 7.18 0.38
CA TYR A 113 -2.13 7.60 -0.39
C TYR A 113 -2.85 6.40 -1.04
N GLN A 114 -2.11 5.51 -1.69
CA GLN A 114 -2.68 4.33 -2.32
C GLN A 114 -3.32 3.38 -1.31
N ILE A 115 -2.66 3.15 -0.17
CA ILE A 115 -3.18 2.29 0.90
C ILE A 115 -4.44 2.88 1.51
N ALA A 116 -4.42 4.17 1.86
CA ALA A 116 -5.58 4.86 2.44
C ALA A 116 -6.76 4.86 1.46
N SER A 117 -6.53 5.19 0.19
CA SER A 117 -7.57 5.13 -0.85
C SER A 117 -8.16 3.72 -0.99
N GLY A 118 -7.31 2.69 -0.94
CA GLY A 118 -7.75 1.30 -0.97
C GLY A 118 -8.58 0.91 0.26
N LEU A 119 -8.15 1.30 1.45
CA LEU A 119 -8.88 1.06 2.70
C LEU A 119 -10.26 1.72 2.69
N ALA A 120 -10.34 2.99 2.29
CA ALA A 120 -11.60 3.72 2.17
C ALA A 120 -12.56 3.07 1.17
N ALA A 121 -12.05 2.56 0.03
CA ALA A 121 -12.86 1.84 -0.95
C ALA A 121 -13.51 0.55 -0.40
N TYR A 122 -12.99 0.01 0.70
CA TYR A 122 -13.56 -1.13 1.42
C TYR A 122 -14.27 -0.76 2.72
N GLY A 123 -14.48 0.55 3.01
CA GLY A 123 -15.19 1.04 4.18
C GLY A 123 -14.38 1.05 5.48
N HIS A 124 -13.04 1.07 5.39
CA HIS A 124 -12.14 1.20 6.55
C HIS A 124 -11.68 2.66 6.74
N ASP A 125 -12.67 3.58 6.80
CA ASP A 125 -12.46 5.02 6.74
C ASP A 125 -11.60 5.57 7.89
N ASP A 126 -11.83 5.11 9.12
CA ASP A 126 -11.07 5.57 10.29
C ASP A 126 -9.57 5.25 10.18
N LEU A 127 -9.25 4.04 9.69
CA LEU A 127 -7.85 3.64 9.50
C LEU A 127 -7.21 4.43 8.34
N ALA A 128 -7.97 4.64 7.26
CA ALA A 128 -7.53 5.44 6.12
C ALA A 128 -7.25 6.89 6.55
N ALA A 129 -8.18 7.52 7.25
CA ALA A 129 -8.04 8.88 7.77
C ALA A 129 -6.83 9.00 8.71
N GLY A 130 -6.65 8.06 9.64
CA GLY A 130 -5.51 8.07 10.54
C GLY A 130 -4.15 7.98 9.86
N ILE A 131 -4.06 7.26 8.72
CA ILE A 131 -2.84 7.23 7.89
C ILE A 131 -2.63 8.59 7.21
N CYS A 132 -3.68 9.16 6.62
CA CYS A 132 -3.63 10.46 5.96
C CYS A 132 -3.22 11.56 6.94
N ASP A 133 -3.92 11.68 8.06
CA ASP A 133 -3.70 12.71 9.06
C ASP A 133 -2.25 12.73 9.57
N LYS A 134 -1.71 11.58 9.92
CA LYS A 134 -0.33 11.47 10.39
C LYS A 134 0.68 11.81 9.29
N THR A 135 0.42 11.39 8.06
CA THR A 135 1.30 11.67 6.92
C THR A 135 1.32 13.17 6.60
N ILE A 136 0.14 13.80 6.55
CA ILE A 136 -0.02 15.24 6.32
C ILE A 136 0.62 16.05 7.46
N ALA A 137 0.32 15.71 8.72
CA ALA A 137 0.86 16.40 9.87
C ALA A 137 2.40 16.36 9.89
N ASN A 138 2.99 15.20 9.55
CA ASN A 138 4.44 15.09 9.44
C ASN A 138 4.99 15.96 8.31
N ALA A 139 4.36 15.98 7.14
CA ALA A 139 4.81 16.80 6.01
C ALA A 139 4.68 18.30 6.29
N ILE A 140 3.65 18.72 7.03
CA ILE A 140 3.51 20.12 7.49
C ILE A 140 4.66 20.50 8.44
N ALA A 141 5.02 19.60 9.35
CA ALA A 141 6.07 19.85 10.33
C ALA A 141 7.49 19.79 9.75
N GLN A 142 7.73 18.90 8.79
CA GLN A 142 9.08 18.58 8.29
C GLN A 142 9.35 19.10 6.86
N GLY A 143 8.33 19.58 6.16
CA GLY A 143 8.41 19.89 4.73
C GLY A 143 8.15 18.67 3.83
N ILE A 144 7.95 18.93 2.53
CA ILE A 144 7.72 17.88 1.52
C ILE A 144 9.05 17.22 1.17
N SER A 145 9.12 15.90 1.31
CA SER A 145 10.31 15.11 0.99
C SER A 145 9.93 13.82 0.26
N GLU A 146 10.91 13.16 -0.30
CA GLU A 146 10.74 11.90 -1.04
C GLU A 146 10.16 10.81 -0.13
N HIS A 147 10.74 10.63 1.04
CA HIS A 147 10.28 9.72 2.08
C HIS A 147 10.65 10.24 3.46
N TYR A 148 10.18 9.57 4.49
CA TYR A 148 10.42 9.94 5.87
C TYR A 148 10.81 8.73 6.69
N ASP A 149 11.65 8.95 7.68
CA ASP A 149 11.93 7.94 8.70
C ASP A 149 10.65 7.59 9.47
N SER A 150 10.31 6.31 9.56
CA SER A 150 9.05 5.85 10.16
C SER A 150 8.97 6.01 11.68
N VAL A 151 10.11 6.26 12.35
CA VAL A 151 10.18 6.40 13.80
C VAL A 151 10.28 7.88 14.21
N SER A 152 11.22 8.61 13.61
CA SER A 152 11.48 10.02 13.95
C SER A 152 10.65 11.02 13.14
N GLY A 153 10.11 10.61 11.98
CA GLY A 153 9.44 11.50 11.04
C GLY A 153 10.40 12.39 10.23
N GLN A 154 11.72 12.26 10.42
CA GLN A 154 12.70 13.08 9.72
C GLN A 154 12.61 12.93 8.21
N PRO A 155 12.73 14.05 7.44
CA PRO A 155 12.68 14.01 5.99
C PRO A 155 13.96 13.36 5.44
N LEU A 156 13.80 12.52 4.44
CA LEU A 156 14.86 11.77 3.78
C LEU A 156 14.70 11.83 2.27
N GLY A 157 15.76 11.54 1.55
CA GLY A 157 15.78 11.58 0.09
C GLY A 157 15.74 13.00 -0.48
N VAL A 158 15.03 13.17 -1.58
CA VAL A 158 14.96 14.45 -2.32
C VAL A 158 13.92 15.36 -1.67
N LYS A 159 14.33 16.60 -1.38
CA LYS A 159 13.42 17.65 -0.91
C LYS A 159 12.52 18.13 -2.06
N ASP A 160 11.29 18.54 -1.71
CA ASP A 160 10.27 19.03 -2.65
C ASP A 160 9.96 18.02 -3.77
N TYR A 161 9.92 16.73 -3.40
CA TYR A 161 9.74 15.62 -4.32
C TYR A 161 8.31 15.59 -4.89
N CYS A 162 8.19 15.69 -6.22
CA CYS A 162 6.90 15.85 -6.89
C CYS A 162 5.89 14.72 -6.65
N MET A 163 6.34 13.47 -6.50
CA MET A 163 5.42 12.36 -6.22
C MET A 163 4.78 12.46 -4.83
N SER A 164 5.42 13.17 -3.90
CA SER A 164 4.85 13.43 -2.57
C SER A 164 3.76 14.52 -2.60
N CYS A 165 3.50 15.16 -3.75
CA CYS A 165 2.34 16.04 -3.92
C CYS A 165 0.99 15.30 -3.79
N THR A 166 0.99 13.96 -3.75
CA THR A 166 -0.19 13.17 -3.35
C THR A 166 -0.71 13.56 -1.96
N LEU A 167 0.10 14.21 -1.13
CA LEU A 167 -0.34 14.80 0.15
C LEU A 167 -1.54 15.75 -0.03
N VAL A 168 -1.60 16.51 -1.12
CA VAL A 168 -2.74 17.39 -1.43
C VAL A 168 -4.03 16.62 -1.66
N THR A 169 -3.93 15.40 -2.20
CA THR A 169 -5.10 14.54 -2.46
C THR A 169 -5.52 13.71 -1.24
N MET A 170 -4.72 13.73 -0.18
CA MET A 170 -5.03 13.09 1.11
C MET A 170 -5.82 14.01 2.05
N MET A 171 -5.85 15.32 1.75
CA MET A 171 -6.61 16.35 2.48
C MET A 171 -8.11 16.25 2.18
#